data_2ff58cad2054a56e3a71e02c9851eda5
#
_entry.id   2ff58cad2054a56e3a71e02c9851eda5
#
_cell.length_a   1.000
_cell.length_b   1.000
_cell.length_c   1.000
_cell.angle_alpha   90.00
_cell.angle_beta   90.00
_cell.angle_gamma   90.00
#
_symmetry.space_group_name_H-M   'P 1'
#
loop_
_entity.id
_entity.type
_entity.pdbx_description
1 polymer ?
#
loop_
_entity_poly.entity_id
_entity_poly.type
_entity_poly.pdbx_seq_one_letter_code
_entity_poly.pdbx_strand_id
1 'polypeptide(L)'
;MWKIGYNILYTSVGLQLLQQDKATQLGLGLALVVLVAGTVYIWYSNRKPATVLRPDKWLKFKLAKKEQVSHNVVKLHFALPTPKSVLGLPIGQHISCMGFDTDGAEVVRPYTPTTLDSDVGFFELVVKVYKEGKVSAYFGRMKEGDYLSAKGPKGRFHYKPNQVRAFGMIAGGTGITPMYQVARAILENPEDKTKIYLIYANVTYDDILLKEDLDRFAMDYPDQFKIYYVLNQPPVQWNGGVGYVSKGMMEANCPPPADDVQILRCGPPPMNKAIAGHCDALGYTKEMQFQF
;
A
#
# COMPACT_ATOMS: atom_id res chain seq x y z
N MET A 1 -2.07 61.22 -66.41
CA MET A 1 -2.76 60.91 -65.13
C MET A 1 -3.00 59.39 -64.92
N TRP A 2 -2.46 58.47 -65.73
CA TRP A 2 -2.71 57.01 -65.59
C TRP A 2 -1.56 56.20 -64.97
N LYS A 3 -0.38 56.75 -64.76
CA LYS A 3 0.77 56.04 -64.17
C LYS A 3 0.83 56.02 -62.64
N ILE A 4 0.12 56.90 -61.95
CA ILE A 4 0.17 57.03 -60.48
C ILE A 4 -0.82 56.02 -59.81
N GLY A 5 -1.93 55.68 -60.49
CA GLY A 5 -2.93 54.73 -59.95
C GLY A 5 -2.45 53.27 -59.91
N TYR A 6 -1.63 52.83 -60.86
CA TYR A 6 -1.10 51.47 -60.88
C TYR A 6 -0.08 51.18 -59.77
N ASN A 7 0.77 52.13 -59.44
CA ASN A 7 1.77 51.95 -58.40
C ASN A 7 1.17 51.85 -56.97
N ILE A 8 0.06 52.56 -56.72
CA ILE A 8 -0.62 52.49 -55.43
C ILE A 8 -1.36 51.18 -55.22
N LEU A 9 -1.96 50.62 -56.27
CA LEU A 9 -2.63 49.30 -56.25
C LEU A 9 -1.63 48.14 -56.05
N TYR A 10 -0.49 48.14 -56.73
CA TYR A 10 0.54 47.10 -56.57
C TYR A 10 1.23 47.18 -55.19
N THR A 11 1.42 48.37 -54.63
CA THR A 11 1.99 48.51 -53.28
C THR A 11 1.00 48.10 -52.18
N SER A 12 -0.31 48.37 -52.35
CA SER A 12 -1.33 47.96 -51.39
C SER A 12 -1.57 46.44 -51.38
N VAL A 13 -1.61 45.81 -52.59
CA VAL A 13 -1.73 44.35 -52.73
C VAL A 13 -0.47 43.65 -52.24
N GLY A 14 0.71 44.19 -52.53
CA GLY A 14 1.97 43.65 -52.03
C GLY A 14 2.08 43.76 -50.51
N LEU A 15 1.64 44.82 -49.88
CA LEU A 15 1.57 44.98 -48.41
C LEU A 15 0.54 44.03 -47.77
N GLN A 16 -0.61 43.81 -48.43
CA GLN A 16 -1.61 42.83 -47.94
C GLN A 16 -1.08 41.40 -48.03
N LEU A 17 -0.40 41.00 -49.11
CA LEU A 17 0.22 39.69 -49.26
C LEU A 17 1.35 39.46 -48.24
N LEU A 18 2.17 40.49 -47.95
CA LEU A 18 3.22 40.42 -46.94
C LEU A 18 2.63 40.36 -45.50
N GLN A 19 1.51 41.00 -45.25
CA GLN A 19 0.80 40.89 -43.97
C GLN A 19 0.12 39.55 -43.78
N GLN A 20 -0.45 39.02 -44.88
CA GLN A 20 -1.08 37.69 -44.85
C GLN A 20 -0.02 36.57 -44.62
N ASP A 21 1.16 36.73 -45.24
CA ASP A 21 2.29 35.78 -45.01
C ASP A 21 2.78 35.82 -43.55
N LYS A 22 2.93 37.02 -42.98
CA LYS A 22 3.29 37.21 -41.54
C LYS A 22 2.24 36.61 -40.60
N ALA A 23 0.95 36.77 -40.87
CA ALA A 23 -0.13 36.24 -40.04
C ALA A 23 -0.13 34.68 -40.13
N THR A 24 0.12 34.14 -41.31
CA THR A 24 0.22 32.69 -41.52
C THR A 24 1.45 32.13 -40.78
N GLN A 25 2.59 32.78 -40.84
CA GLN A 25 3.80 32.40 -40.10
C GLN A 25 3.59 32.48 -38.58
N LEU A 26 2.89 33.48 -38.08
CA LEU A 26 2.54 33.63 -36.67
C LEU A 26 1.59 32.52 -36.22
N GLY A 27 0.59 32.20 -37.03
CA GLY A 27 -0.34 31.08 -36.79
C GLY A 27 0.34 29.71 -36.75
N LEU A 28 1.27 29.44 -37.68
CA LEU A 28 2.07 28.21 -37.70
C LEU A 28 3.00 28.14 -36.47
N GLY A 29 3.60 29.25 -36.05
CA GLY A 29 4.43 29.33 -34.83
C GLY A 29 3.63 29.03 -33.57
N LEU A 30 2.44 29.60 -33.43
CA LEU A 30 1.53 29.31 -32.32
C LEU A 30 1.07 27.85 -32.29
N ALA A 31 0.70 27.28 -33.46
CA ALA A 31 0.31 25.88 -33.57
C ALA A 31 1.46 24.95 -33.15
N LEU A 32 2.70 25.23 -33.56
CA LEU A 32 3.88 24.49 -33.17
C LEU A 32 4.12 24.55 -31.65
N VAL A 33 4.00 25.72 -31.04
CA VAL A 33 4.14 25.89 -29.59
C VAL A 33 3.10 25.09 -28.83
N VAL A 34 1.84 25.09 -29.28
CA VAL A 34 0.75 24.31 -28.67
C VAL A 34 1.01 22.81 -28.82
N LEU A 35 1.46 22.36 -29.98
CA LEU A 35 1.82 20.96 -30.22
C LEU A 35 3.00 20.51 -29.34
N VAL A 36 4.06 21.30 -29.24
CA VAL A 36 5.21 21.01 -28.38
C VAL A 36 4.79 21.02 -26.90
N ALA A 37 4.04 22.01 -26.46
CA ALA A 37 3.52 22.09 -25.09
C ALA A 37 2.61 20.86 -24.79
N GLY A 38 1.73 20.50 -25.71
CA GLY A 38 0.87 19.31 -25.60
C GLY A 38 1.67 18.00 -25.52
N THR A 39 2.67 17.81 -26.37
CA THR A 39 3.53 16.62 -26.34
C THR A 39 4.38 16.56 -25.07
N VAL A 40 4.93 17.68 -24.61
CA VAL A 40 5.67 17.77 -23.34
C VAL A 40 4.73 17.47 -22.17
N TYR A 41 3.51 18.00 -22.18
CA TYR A 41 2.51 17.73 -21.15
C TYR A 41 2.12 16.23 -21.12
N ILE A 42 1.83 15.62 -22.27
CA ILE A 42 1.52 14.18 -22.38
C ILE A 42 2.71 13.34 -21.91
N TRP A 43 3.93 13.67 -22.32
CA TRP A 43 5.13 12.97 -21.88
C TRP A 43 5.36 13.10 -20.37
N TYR A 44 5.13 14.28 -19.79
CA TYR A 44 5.26 14.51 -18.35
C TYR A 44 4.16 13.81 -17.55
N SER A 45 2.91 13.83 -18.05
CA SER A 45 1.77 13.16 -17.38
C SER A 45 1.86 11.63 -17.45
N ASN A 46 2.46 11.08 -18.51
CA ASN A 46 2.64 9.64 -18.70
C ASN A 46 3.92 9.08 -18.04
N ARG A 47 4.74 9.92 -17.40
CA ARG A 47 5.90 9.42 -16.64
C ARG A 47 5.41 8.59 -15.47
N LYS A 48 5.91 7.34 -15.39
CA LYS A 48 5.69 6.51 -14.21
C LYS A 48 6.17 7.26 -12.96
N PRO A 49 5.41 7.22 -11.87
CA PRO A 49 5.83 7.80 -10.60
C PRO A 49 7.24 7.33 -10.21
N ALA A 50 8.04 8.23 -9.66
CA ALA A 50 9.37 7.86 -9.19
C ALA A 50 9.24 6.99 -7.94
N THR A 51 9.81 5.79 -7.98
CA THR A 51 9.92 4.90 -6.83
C THR A 51 11.03 5.37 -5.90
N VAL A 52 10.78 5.36 -4.60
CA VAL A 52 11.68 5.93 -3.60
C VAL A 52 12.56 4.87 -2.93
N LEU A 53 11.99 3.73 -2.54
CA LEU A 53 12.71 2.70 -1.79
C LEU A 53 13.97 2.20 -2.49
N ARG A 54 15.01 1.93 -1.68
CA ARG A 54 16.27 1.32 -2.09
C ARG A 54 16.61 0.19 -1.12
N PRO A 55 16.86 -1.04 -1.61
CA PRO A 55 17.16 -2.18 -0.72
C PRO A 55 18.54 -2.08 -0.03
N ASP A 56 19.46 -1.36 -0.65
CA ASP A 56 20.86 -1.19 -0.24
C ASP A 56 21.13 0.07 0.58
N LYS A 57 20.18 1.04 0.58
CA LYS A 57 20.40 2.37 1.18
C LYS A 57 19.34 2.72 2.20
N TRP A 58 19.77 3.21 3.38
CA TRP A 58 18.89 3.85 4.36
C TRP A 58 18.46 5.23 3.86
N LEU A 59 17.16 5.45 3.84
CA LEU A 59 16.53 6.71 3.46
C LEU A 59 15.81 7.29 4.67
N LYS A 60 15.77 8.62 4.77
CA LYS A 60 15.07 9.33 5.83
C LYS A 60 13.71 9.82 5.34
N PHE A 61 12.66 9.48 6.07
CA PHE A 61 11.28 9.86 5.78
C PHE A 61 10.75 10.73 6.92
N LYS A 62 10.25 11.92 6.58
CA LYS A 62 9.70 12.85 7.57
C LYS A 62 8.34 12.37 8.04
N LEU A 63 8.12 12.29 9.34
CA LEU A 63 6.82 12.07 9.94
C LEU A 63 5.98 13.35 9.75
N ALA A 64 4.99 13.28 8.87
CA ALA A 64 4.13 14.41 8.54
C ALA A 64 2.91 14.50 9.47
N LYS A 65 2.34 13.34 9.88
CA LYS A 65 1.21 13.26 10.80
C LYS A 65 1.34 12.03 11.69
N LYS A 66 0.96 12.19 12.96
CA LYS A 66 0.82 11.11 13.93
C LYS A 66 -0.58 11.14 14.54
N GLU A 67 -1.23 10.01 14.55
CA GLU A 67 -2.58 9.84 15.10
C GLU A 67 -2.60 8.72 16.12
N GLN A 68 -3.19 8.96 17.30
CA GLN A 68 -3.45 7.93 18.30
C GLN A 68 -4.75 7.22 17.90
N VAL A 69 -4.66 5.95 17.49
CA VAL A 69 -5.82 5.17 17.05
C VAL A 69 -6.51 4.47 18.23
N SER A 70 -5.73 3.93 19.16
CA SER A 70 -6.23 3.35 20.42
C SER A 70 -5.21 3.56 21.53
N HIS A 71 -5.49 3.03 22.72
CA HIS A 71 -4.64 3.21 23.91
C HIS A 71 -3.15 2.86 23.68
N ASN A 72 -2.86 1.98 22.74
CA ASN A 72 -1.51 1.52 22.46
C ASN A 72 -1.20 1.41 20.94
N VAL A 73 -2.01 2.00 20.08
CA VAL A 73 -1.81 1.96 18.61
C VAL A 73 -1.67 3.36 18.07
N VAL A 74 -0.62 3.57 17.27
CA VAL A 74 -0.38 4.82 16.54
C VAL A 74 -0.40 4.57 15.05
N LYS A 75 -1.00 5.49 14.29
CA LYS A 75 -0.90 5.59 12.84
C LYS A 75 0.10 6.69 12.51
N LEU A 76 1.08 6.38 11.70
CA LEU A 76 2.21 7.25 11.36
C LEU A 76 2.24 7.46 9.86
N HIS A 77 2.09 8.70 9.43
CA HIS A 77 2.06 9.10 8.04
C HIS A 77 3.40 9.76 7.67
N PHE A 78 4.17 9.10 6.83
CA PHE A 78 5.50 9.55 6.39
C PHE A 78 5.45 10.13 4.99
N ALA A 79 5.93 11.35 4.82
CA ALA A 79 6.00 12.01 3.52
C ALA A 79 7.07 11.40 2.63
N LEU A 80 6.75 11.21 1.35
CA LEU A 80 7.70 10.91 0.29
C LEU A 80 8.31 12.22 -0.28
N PRO A 81 9.42 12.14 -1.04
CA PRO A 81 10.13 13.33 -1.53
C PRO A 81 9.29 14.29 -2.35
N THR A 82 8.29 13.80 -3.06
CA THR A 82 7.34 14.64 -3.82
C THR A 82 5.91 14.10 -3.68
N PRO A 83 4.88 14.96 -3.87
CA PRO A 83 3.47 14.54 -3.82
C PRO A 83 3.08 13.48 -4.87
N LYS A 84 3.90 13.27 -5.90
CA LYS A 84 3.68 12.27 -6.97
C LYS A 84 4.58 11.05 -6.83
N SER A 85 5.48 11.01 -5.85
CA SER A 85 6.33 9.84 -5.60
C SER A 85 5.50 8.67 -5.09
N VAL A 86 5.92 7.44 -5.42
CA VAL A 86 5.41 6.20 -4.82
C VAL A 86 6.50 5.55 -3.97
N LEU A 87 6.09 4.81 -2.96
CA LEU A 87 7.04 4.11 -2.10
C LEU A 87 7.88 3.10 -2.90
N GLY A 88 7.26 2.38 -3.83
CA GLY A 88 7.90 1.33 -4.62
C GLY A 88 8.03 0.02 -3.83
N LEU A 89 7.04 -0.29 -2.99
CA LEU A 89 6.99 -1.51 -2.20
C LEU A 89 6.09 -2.55 -2.88
N PRO A 90 6.65 -3.65 -3.41
CA PRO A 90 5.83 -4.73 -3.95
C PRO A 90 4.88 -5.30 -2.90
N ILE A 91 3.66 -5.67 -3.32
CA ILE A 91 2.63 -6.22 -2.44
C ILE A 91 3.11 -7.47 -1.73
N GLY A 92 2.88 -7.53 -0.41
CA GLY A 92 3.33 -8.61 0.47
C GLY A 92 4.80 -8.52 0.86
N GLN A 93 5.48 -7.43 0.51
CA GLN A 93 6.81 -7.13 1.01
C GLN A 93 6.77 -6.07 2.11
N HIS A 94 7.89 -5.88 2.81
CA HIS A 94 8.01 -4.98 3.94
C HIS A 94 9.23 -4.06 3.80
N ILE A 95 9.29 -3.05 4.66
CA ILE A 95 10.45 -2.20 4.85
C ILE A 95 11.17 -2.54 6.15
N SER A 96 12.49 -2.39 6.18
CA SER A 96 13.26 -2.40 7.42
C SER A 96 13.26 -1.00 8.00
N CYS A 97 12.73 -0.83 9.21
CA CYS A 97 12.76 0.42 9.95
C CYS A 97 13.83 0.38 11.04
N MET A 98 14.63 1.42 11.15
CA MET A 98 15.63 1.62 12.19
C MET A 98 15.02 2.50 13.27
N GLY A 99 15.08 2.03 14.51
CA GLY A 99 14.75 2.79 15.71
C GLY A 99 15.89 2.70 16.70
N PHE A 100 15.70 3.35 17.86
CA PHE A 100 16.66 3.34 18.96
C PHE A 100 15.97 2.79 20.20
N ASP A 101 16.62 1.89 20.91
CA ASP A 101 16.16 1.42 22.20
C ASP A 101 16.43 2.45 23.31
N THR A 102 16.13 2.10 24.55
CA THR A 102 16.30 2.99 25.72
C THR A 102 17.75 3.35 25.97
N ASP A 103 18.67 2.50 25.55
CA ASP A 103 20.12 2.68 25.74
C ASP A 103 20.77 3.42 24.56
N GLY A 104 19.96 3.82 23.57
CA GLY A 104 20.41 4.50 22.38
C GLY A 104 20.98 3.57 21.29
N ALA A 105 20.90 2.26 21.48
CA ALA A 105 21.39 1.30 20.47
C ALA A 105 20.43 1.21 19.28
N GLU A 106 21.02 1.15 18.07
CA GLU A 106 20.25 0.97 16.85
C GLU A 106 19.62 -0.42 16.80
N VAL A 107 18.31 -0.46 16.54
CA VAL A 107 17.54 -1.69 16.37
C VAL A 107 16.73 -1.63 15.09
N VAL A 108 16.84 -2.68 14.28
CA VAL A 108 16.09 -2.79 13.02
C VAL A 108 14.98 -3.81 13.14
N ARG A 109 13.77 -3.44 12.70
CA ARG A 109 12.61 -4.35 12.65
C ARG A 109 11.85 -4.20 11.32
N PRO A 110 11.25 -5.29 10.82
CA PRO A 110 10.38 -5.23 9.65
C PRO A 110 9.04 -4.57 10.00
N TYR A 111 8.54 -3.75 9.09
CA TYR A 111 7.18 -3.18 9.13
C TYR A 111 6.58 -3.21 7.73
N THR A 112 5.32 -3.57 7.66
CA THR A 112 4.57 -3.54 6.39
C THR A 112 3.68 -2.31 6.38
N PRO A 113 3.91 -1.34 5.48
CA PRO A 113 3.01 -0.23 5.26
C PRO A 113 1.60 -0.69 4.89
N THR A 114 0.58 0.02 5.37
CA THR A 114 -0.82 -0.21 5.01
C THR A 114 -1.20 0.46 3.69
N THR A 115 -0.35 1.33 3.18
CA THR A 115 -0.48 1.99 1.88
C THR A 115 0.03 1.11 0.73
N LEU A 116 -0.51 1.37 -0.47
CA LEU A 116 -0.09 0.81 -1.74
C LEU A 116 0.64 1.88 -2.57
N ASP A 117 1.19 1.52 -3.73
CA ASP A 117 1.78 2.50 -4.67
C ASP A 117 0.72 3.36 -5.38
N SER A 118 -0.58 3.05 -5.23
CA SER A 118 -1.69 3.94 -5.60
C SER A 118 -1.81 5.15 -4.66
N ASP A 119 -1.30 5.04 -3.43
CA ASP A 119 -1.25 6.13 -2.45
C ASP A 119 0.02 6.95 -2.67
N VAL A 120 -0.08 7.99 -3.48
CA VAL A 120 1.07 8.81 -3.88
C VAL A 120 1.45 9.84 -2.82
N GLY A 121 2.73 10.15 -2.71
CA GLY A 121 3.25 11.23 -1.86
C GLY A 121 3.52 10.85 -0.41
N PHE A 122 3.10 9.66 0.04
CA PHE A 122 3.27 9.21 1.41
C PHE A 122 3.22 7.68 1.56
N PHE A 123 3.58 7.21 2.74
CA PHE A 123 3.23 5.86 3.21
C PHE A 123 2.81 5.90 4.68
N GLU A 124 2.01 4.92 5.10
CA GLU A 124 1.52 4.81 6.47
C GLU A 124 1.98 3.52 7.14
N LEU A 125 2.31 3.65 8.42
CA LEU A 125 2.53 2.53 9.33
C LEU A 125 1.48 2.56 10.44
N VAL A 126 0.83 1.43 10.69
CA VAL A 126 -0.01 1.20 11.86
C VAL A 126 0.79 0.36 12.84
N VAL A 127 1.13 0.93 13.98
CA VAL A 127 2.08 0.36 14.94
C VAL A 127 1.45 0.21 16.31
N LYS A 128 1.43 -1.02 16.82
CA LYS A 128 1.14 -1.28 18.24
C LYS A 128 2.39 -1.01 19.07
N VAL A 129 2.27 -0.07 19.98
CA VAL A 129 3.36 0.37 20.87
C VAL A 129 3.40 -0.53 22.10
N TYR A 130 4.46 -1.29 22.25
CA TYR A 130 4.74 -2.10 23.43
C TYR A 130 5.72 -1.36 24.34
N LYS A 131 5.47 -1.35 25.65
CA LYS A 131 6.35 -0.68 26.64
C LYS A 131 7.80 -1.18 26.55
N GLU A 132 7.97 -2.50 26.44
CA GLU A 132 9.27 -3.18 26.31
C GLU A 132 9.70 -3.35 24.84
N GLY A 133 8.93 -2.81 23.91
CA GLY A 133 9.21 -2.92 22.49
C GLY A 133 10.28 -1.92 22.06
N LYS A 134 11.44 -2.39 21.61
CA LYS A 134 12.56 -1.51 21.24
C LYS A 134 12.18 -0.51 20.15
N VAL A 135 11.75 -0.98 18.98
CA VAL A 135 11.40 -0.11 17.83
C VAL A 135 9.95 0.41 17.94
N SER A 136 9.00 -0.38 18.46
CA SER A 136 7.62 0.11 18.62
C SER A 136 7.54 1.23 19.66
N ALA A 137 8.30 1.16 20.77
CA ALA A 137 8.40 2.25 21.73
C ALA A 137 9.07 3.50 21.11
N TYR A 138 10.06 3.33 20.23
CA TYR A 138 10.62 4.45 19.46
C TYR A 138 9.55 5.15 18.62
N PHE A 139 8.73 4.42 17.86
CA PHE A 139 7.59 4.99 17.14
C PHE A 139 6.59 5.70 18.06
N GLY A 140 6.35 5.14 19.24
CA GLY A 140 5.49 5.78 20.25
C GLY A 140 6.00 7.15 20.71
N ARG A 141 7.33 7.35 20.75
CA ARG A 141 7.97 8.62 21.14
C ARG A 141 8.14 9.62 20.01
N MET A 142 8.09 9.19 18.74
CA MET A 142 8.23 10.09 17.60
C MET A 142 7.19 11.21 17.60
N LYS A 143 7.61 12.40 17.17
CA LYS A 143 6.78 13.59 17.00
C LYS A 143 6.73 13.97 15.52
N GLU A 144 5.68 14.66 15.11
CA GLU A 144 5.60 15.25 13.79
C GLU A 144 6.82 16.16 13.53
N GLY A 145 7.42 16.00 12.36
CA GLY A 145 8.70 16.61 12.01
C GLY A 145 9.93 15.71 12.18
N ASP A 146 9.86 14.66 12.99
CA ASP A 146 10.94 13.67 13.15
C ASP A 146 11.16 12.86 11.87
N TYR A 147 12.31 12.17 11.80
CA TYR A 147 12.67 11.36 10.64
C TYR A 147 12.82 9.88 11.01
N LEU A 148 12.16 9.02 10.26
CA LEU A 148 12.37 7.58 10.25
C LEU A 148 13.44 7.20 9.23
N SER A 149 14.42 6.42 9.63
CA SER A 149 15.33 5.75 8.70
C SER A 149 14.73 4.40 8.29
N ALA A 150 14.50 4.22 7.00
CA ALA A 150 13.98 2.96 6.46
C ALA A 150 14.67 2.57 5.15
N LYS A 151 14.69 1.27 4.85
CA LYS A 151 15.14 0.72 3.57
C LYS A 151 14.30 -0.48 3.14
N GLY A 152 14.24 -0.74 1.87
CA GLY A 152 13.47 -1.82 1.25
C GLY A 152 13.42 -1.65 -0.27
N PRO A 153 12.67 -2.48 -0.97
CA PRO A 153 11.80 -3.53 -0.43
C PRO A 153 12.57 -4.75 0.11
N LYS A 154 11.94 -5.48 1.03
CA LYS A 154 12.39 -6.79 1.54
C LYS A 154 11.21 -7.75 1.65
N GLY A 155 11.47 -9.03 1.45
CA GLY A 155 10.47 -10.09 1.54
C GLY A 155 10.58 -11.06 0.37
N ARG A 156 9.93 -12.23 0.52
CA ARG A 156 9.94 -13.31 -0.47
C ARG A 156 8.57 -13.57 -1.09
N PHE A 157 7.54 -12.87 -0.63
CA PHE A 157 6.21 -12.99 -1.22
C PHE A 157 6.17 -12.24 -2.55
N HIS A 158 5.64 -12.89 -3.57
CA HIS A 158 5.44 -12.33 -4.90
C HIS A 158 3.96 -12.43 -5.26
N TYR A 159 3.27 -11.32 -5.11
CA TYR A 159 1.87 -11.23 -5.47
C TYR A 159 1.70 -10.96 -6.96
N LYS A 160 0.72 -11.66 -7.55
CA LYS A 160 0.17 -11.38 -8.89
C LYS A 160 -1.35 -11.47 -8.83
N PRO A 161 -2.10 -10.60 -9.50
CA PRO A 161 -3.55 -10.73 -9.61
C PRO A 161 -3.97 -12.11 -10.12
N ASN A 162 -4.99 -12.70 -9.51
CA ASN A 162 -5.52 -14.03 -9.85
C ASN A 162 -4.51 -15.19 -9.78
N GLN A 163 -3.42 -15.07 -9.01
CA GLN A 163 -2.42 -16.14 -8.89
C GLN A 163 -2.97 -17.40 -8.22
N VAL A 164 -4.01 -17.27 -7.41
CA VAL A 164 -4.77 -18.33 -6.78
C VAL A 164 -6.26 -17.98 -6.80
N ARG A 165 -7.13 -18.98 -6.72
CA ARG A 165 -8.57 -18.76 -6.57
C ARG A 165 -8.92 -18.17 -5.19
N ALA A 166 -8.18 -18.57 -4.15
CA ALA A 166 -8.46 -18.09 -2.80
C ALA A 166 -7.21 -18.08 -1.90
N PHE A 167 -7.12 -17.06 -1.05
CA PHE A 167 -6.24 -17.03 0.10
C PHE A 167 -7.01 -17.34 1.39
N GLY A 168 -6.47 -18.26 2.20
CA GLY A 168 -6.75 -18.34 3.62
C GLY A 168 -5.69 -17.51 4.35
N MET A 169 -6.09 -16.47 5.05
CA MET A 169 -5.18 -15.57 5.77
C MET A 169 -5.34 -15.73 7.27
N ILE A 170 -4.26 -15.97 8.01
CA ILE A 170 -4.29 -16.08 9.46
C ILE A 170 -3.35 -15.03 10.06
N ALA A 171 -3.93 -14.04 10.73
CA ALA A 171 -3.24 -12.93 11.34
C ALA A 171 -3.32 -12.96 12.87
N GLY A 172 -2.22 -12.60 13.54
CA GLY A 172 -2.18 -12.40 15.00
C GLY A 172 -1.65 -11.02 15.35
N GLY A 173 -2.47 -10.18 16.01
CA GLY A 173 -2.10 -8.83 16.41
C GLY A 173 -1.59 -7.99 15.25
N THR A 174 -0.34 -7.49 15.35
CA THR A 174 0.29 -6.68 14.28
C THR A 174 0.59 -7.44 13.00
N GLY A 175 0.48 -8.78 13.00
CA GLY A 175 0.56 -9.60 11.79
C GLY A 175 -0.55 -9.35 10.78
N ILE A 176 -1.53 -8.51 11.11
CA ILE A 176 -2.58 -8.06 10.20
C ILE A 176 -2.04 -7.19 9.07
N THR A 177 -0.95 -6.44 9.26
CA THR A 177 -0.50 -5.44 8.28
C THR A 177 -0.14 -6.02 6.91
N PRO A 178 0.61 -7.14 6.78
CA PRO A 178 0.81 -7.76 5.47
C PRO A 178 -0.48 -8.35 4.88
N MET A 179 -1.40 -8.89 5.70
CA MET A 179 -2.69 -9.39 5.23
C MET A 179 -3.55 -8.26 4.70
N TYR A 180 -3.60 -7.13 5.41
CA TYR A 180 -4.31 -5.94 4.99
C TYR A 180 -3.78 -5.39 3.66
N GLN A 181 -2.45 -5.31 3.50
CA GLN A 181 -1.83 -4.83 2.27
C GLN A 181 -2.20 -5.72 1.06
N VAL A 182 -2.13 -7.06 1.22
CA VAL A 182 -2.50 -8.01 0.16
C VAL A 182 -4.01 -7.94 -0.12
N ALA A 183 -4.85 -7.92 0.94
CA ALA A 183 -6.30 -7.82 0.78
C ALA A 183 -6.71 -6.53 0.05
N ARG A 184 -6.13 -5.40 0.44
CA ARG A 184 -6.36 -4.11 -0.20
C ARG A 184 -5.99 -4.14 -1.68
N ALA A 185 -4.82 -4.70 -2.01
CA ALA A 185 -4.37 -4.81 -3.40
C ALA A 185 -5.29 -5.67 -4.28
N ILE A 186 -5.87 -6.74 -3.71
CA ILE A 186 -6.85 -7.60 -4.38
C ILE A 186 -8.16 -6.84 -4.58
N LEU A 187 -8.71 -6.26 -3.51
CA LEU A 187 -10.06 -5.67 -3.51
C LEU A 187 -10.15 -4.37 -4.30
N GLU A 188 -9.06 -3.58 -4.34
CA GLU A 188 -9.01 -2.35 -5.14
C GLU A 188 -8.75 -2.62 -6.63
N ASN A 189 -8.38 -3.84 -7.02
CA ASN A 189 -8.20 -4.23 -8.41
C ASN A 189 -9.43 -4.98 -8.94
N PRO A 190 -10.29 -4.36 -9.77
CA PRO A 190 -11.50 -4.99 -10.26
C PRO A 190 -11.26 -6.22 -11.15
N GLU A 191 -10.04 -6.38 -11.68
CA GLU A 191 -9.66 -7.56 -12.48
C GLU A 191 -9.21 -8.75 -11.62
N ASP A 192 -8.90 -8.53 -10.32
CA ASP A 192 -8.52 -9.60 -9.42
C ASP A 192 -9.76 -10.22 -8.74
N LYS A 193 -10.04 -11.47 -9.03
CA LYS A 193 -11.19 -12.23 -8.52
C LYS A 193 -10.83 -13.17 -7.38
N THR A 194 -9.60 -13.07 -6.87
CA THR A 194 -9.12 -13.88 -5.73
C THR A 194 -10.01 -13.66 -4.51
N LYS A 195 -10.51 -14.74 -3.92
CA LYS A 195 -11.29 -14.69 -2.68
C LYS A 195 -10.37 -14.68 -1.46
N ILE A 196 -10.79 -13.97 -0.43
CA ILE A 196 -10.03 -13.80 0.82
C ILE A 196 -10.86 -14.30 1.99
N TYR A 197 -10.25 -15.20 2.78
CA TYR A 197 -10.83 -15.73 4.01
C TYR A 197 -9.85 -15.41 5.16
N LEU A 198 -10.14 -14.39 5.95
CA LEU A 198 -9.26 -13.90 7.00
C LEU A 198 -9.72 -14.38 8.37
N ILE A 199 -8.85 -15.10 9.09
CA ILE A 199 -8.98 -15.32 10.54
C ILE A 199 -8.02 -14.36 11.23
N TYR A 200 -8.58 -13.50 12.11
CA TYR A 200 -7.79 -12.47 12.78
C TYR A 200 -7.89 -12.58 14.30
N ALA A 201 -6.78 -12.98 14.93
CA ALA A 201 -6.68 -13.25 16.36
C ALA A 201 -6.05 -12.09 17.14
N ASN A 202 -6.66 -11.73 18.26
CA ASN A 202 -6.20 -10.70 19.17
C ASN A 202 -6.45 -11.12 20.64
N VAL A 203 -5.92 -10.36 21.61
CA VAL A 203 -6.16 -10.61 23.02
C VAL A 203 -7.55 -10.11 23.42
N THR A 204 -7.81 -8.82 23.22
CA THR A 204 -9.08 -8.15 23.54
C THR A 204 -9.69 -7.52 22.28
N TYR A 205 -10.92 -7.04 22.40
CA TYR A 205 -11.60 -6.31 21.33
C TYR A 205 -10.86 -5.03 20.95
N ASP A 206 -10.35 -4.28 21.93
CA ASP A 206 -9.62 -3.02 21.70
C ASP A 206 -8.23 -3.21 21.08
N ASP A 207 -7.74 -4.46 21.02
CA ASP A 207 -6.51 -4.84 20.35
C ASP A 207 -6.65 -5.06 18.83
N ILE A 208 -7.88 -5.06 18.29
CA ILE A 208 -8.15 -5.33 16.88
C ILE A 208 -7.74 -4.10 16.06
N LEU A 209 -6.55 -4.14 15.44
CA LEU A 209 -6.08 -3.08 14.56
C LEU A 209 -6.87 -3.11 13.24
N LEU A 210 -7.08 -1.91 12.65
CA LEU A 210 -7.72 -1.75 11.34
C LEU A 210 -9.14 -2.35 11.28
N LYS A 211 -9.82 -2.47 12.44
CA LYS A 211 -11.11 -3.15 12.50
C LYS A 211 -12.14 -2.50 11.58
N GLU A 212 -12.26 -1.17 11.63
CA GLU A 212 -13.22 -0.42 10.80
C GLU A 212 -12.96 -0.62 9.28
N ASP A 213 -11.68 -0.64 8.89
CA ASP A 213 -11.31 -0.87 7.48
C ASP A 213 -11.63 -2.30 7.05
N LEU A 214 -11.34 -3.29 7.90
CA LEU A 214 -11.62 -4.70 7.63
C LEU A 214 -13.12 -5.00 7.58
N ASP A 215 -13.90 -4.41 8.48
CA ASP A 215 -15.37 -4.53 8.48
C ASP A 215 -15.95 -3.88 7.22
N ARG A 216 -15.43 -2.74 6.80
CA ARG A 216 -15.79 -2.10 5.54
C ARG A 216 -15.49 -3.00 4.33
N PHE A 217 -14.33 -3.65 4.29
CA PHE A 217 -14.04 -4.63 3.22
C PHE A 217 -15.07 -5.77 3.19
N ALA A 218 -15.48 -6.29 4.35
CA ALA A 218 -16.48 -7.34 4.42
C ALA A 218 -17.87 -6.86 3.96
N MET A 219 -18.16 -5.59 4.16
CA MET A 219 -19.42 -4.96 3.74
C MET A 219 -19.44 -4.63 2.25
N ASP A 220 -18.32 -4.07 1.73
CA ASP A 220 -18.21 -3.60 0.35
C ASP A 220 -17.96 -4.76 -0.64
N TYR A 221 -17.31 -5.85 -0.18
CA TYR A 221 -16.91 -7.01 -0.98
C TYR A 221 -17.38 -8.35 -0.38
N PRO A 222 -18.70 -8.53 -0.09
CA PRO A 222 -19.21 -9.69 0.66
C PRO A 222 -18.96 -11.04 -0.02
N ASP A 223 -18.85 -11.07 -1.35
CA ASP A 223 -18.59 -12.29 -2.13
C ASP A 223 -17.10 -12.61 -2.27
N GLN A 224 -16.21 -11.65 -1.95
CA GLN A 224 -14.78 -11.75 -2.16
C GLN A 224 -13.97 -11.72 -0.86
N PHE A 225 -14.44 -11.04 0.19
CA PHE A 225 -13.76 -10.91 1.47
C PHE A 225 -14.64 -11.39 2.63
N LYS A 226 -14.12 -12.35 3.39
CA LYS A 226 -14.74 -12.85 4.62
C LYS A 226 -13.75 -12.75 5.77
N ILE A 227 -14.24 -12.33 6.94
CA ILE A 227 -13.42 -12.19 8.14
C ILE A 227 -14.06 -12.91 9.31
N TYR A 228 -13.23 -13.60 10.10
CA TYR A 228 -13.57 -14.25 11.34
C TYR A 228 -12.62 -13.80 12.44
N TYR A 229 -13.15 -13.06 13.42
CA TYR A 229 -12.37 -12.57 14.54
C TYR A 229 -12.29 -13.62 15.65
N VAL A 230 -11.11 -13.73 16.28
CA VAL A 230 -10.85 -14.62 17.42
C VAL A 230 -10.25 -13.81 18.56
N LEU A 231 -10.80 -13.91 19.76
CA LEU A 231 -10.33 -13.18 20.95
C LEU A 231 -9.97 -14.14 22.08
N ASN A 232 -8.83 -13.91 22.75
CA ASN A 232 -8.50 -14.65 23.97
C ASN A 232 -9.39 -14.24 25.14
N GLN A 233 -9.71 -12.94 25.23
CA GLN A 233 -10.52 -12.32 26.29
C GLN A 233 -11.65 -11.51 25.63
N PRO A 234 -12.71 -12.20 25.17
CA PRO A 234 -13.82 -11.53 24.51
C PRO A 234 -14.71 -10.76 25.49
N PRO A 235 -15.44 -9.73 25.04
CA PRO A 235 -16.50 -9.11 25.79
C PRO A 235 -17.70 -10.07 25.99
N VAL A 236 -18.62 -9.73 26.89
CA VAL A 236 -19.79 -10.59 27.24
C VAL A 236 -20.63 -10.98 26.02
N GLN A 237 -20.81 -10.06 25.08
CA GLN A 237 -21.57 -10.30 23.85
C GLN A 237 -20.61 -10.46 22.65
N TRP A 238 -19.97 -11.63 22.54
CA TRP A 238 -19.03 -11.93 21.48
C TRP A 238 -19.54 -13.08 20.61
N ASN A 239 -19.63 -12.86 19.30
CA ASN A 239 -20.10 -13.85 18.32
C ASN A 239 -18.96 -14.49 17.50
N GLY A 240 -17.70 -14.12 17.75
CA GLY A 240 -16.54 -14.69 17.09
C GLY A 240 -15.92 -15.87 17.82
N GLY A 241 -14.73 -16.29 17.39
CA GLY A 241 -13.97 -17.35 18.05
C GLY A 241 -13.41 -16.92 19.40
N VAL A 242 -13.23 -17.88 20.31
CA VAL A 242 -12.66 -17.65 21.65
C VAL A 242 -11.39 -18.48 21.82
N GLY A 243 -10.37 -17.88 22.42
CA GLY A 243 -9.08 -18.51 22.69
C GLY A 243 -8.06 -18.36 21.57
N TYR A 244 -7.32 -19.42 21.27
CA TYR A 244 -6.36 -19.45 20.17
C TYR A 244 -6.99 -20.02 18.92
N VAL A 245 -6.47 -19.62 17.75
CA VAL A 245 -6.93 -20.16 16.47
C VAL A 245 -6.71 -21.68 16.46
N SER A 246 -7.79 -22.44 16.36
CA SER A 246 -7.78 -23.90 16.35
C SER A 246 -7.88 -24.48 14.93
N LYS A 247 -7.58 -25.77 14.79
CA LYS A 247 -7.78 -26.52 13.54
C LYS A 247 -9.25 -26.42 13.07
N GLY A 248 -10.22 -26.58 13.96
CA GLY A 248 -11.65 -26.50 13.62
C GLY A 248 -12.07 -25.10 13.15
N MET A 249 -11.49 -24.01 13.72
CA MET A 249 -11.75 -22.67 13.22
C MET A 249 -11.19 -22.48 11.81
N MET A 250 -10.01 -23.04 11.50
CA MET A 250 -9.45 -22.98 10.16
C MET A 250 -10.29 -23.81 9.16
N GLU A 251 -10.71 -25.00 9.55
CA GLU A 251 -11.57 -25.88 8.72
C GLU A 251 -12.90 -25.20 8.36
N ALA A 252 -13.49 -24.46 9.32
CA ALA A 252 -14.75 -23.77 9.12
C ALA A 252 -14.63 -22.44 8.34
N ASN A 253 -13.49 -21.76 8.39
CA ASN A 253 -13.34 -20.39 7.92
C ASN A 253 -12.23 -20.18 6.86
N CYS A 254 -11.49 -21.22 6.47
CA CYS A 254 -10.53 -21.16 5.37
C CYS A 254 -11.03 -21.96 4.16
N PRO A 255 -10.59 -21.66 2.94
CA PRO A 255 -10.90 -22.49 1.78
C PRO A 255 -10.25 -23.87 1.95
N PRO A 256 -10.90 -24.97 1.55
CA PRO A 256 -10.28 -26.30 1.64
C PRO A 256 -9.02 -26.39 0.79
N PRO A 257 -8.05 -27.26 1.15
CA PRO A 257 -6.81 -27.43 0.40
C PRO A 257 -7.08 -27.80 -1.07
N ALA A 258 -6.43 -27.06 -1.97
CA ALA A 258 -6.47 -27.29 -3.40
C ALA A 258 -5.24 -26.60 -4.05
N ASP A 259 -4.85 -27.00 -5.26
CA ASP A 259 -3.68 -26.46 -5.95
C ASP A 259 -3.79 -24.94 -6.25
N ASP A 260 -5.02 -24.42 -6.27
CA ASP A 260 -5.35 -23.02 -6.49
C ASP A 260 -5.69 -22.26 -5.18
N VAL A 261 -5.25 -22.78 -4.03
CA VAL A 261 -5.44 -22.19 -2.70
C VAL A 261 -4.09 -22.01 -2.02
N GLN A 262 -3.92 -20.87 -1.33
CA GLN A 262 -2.73 -20.61 -0.52
C GLN A 262 -3.09 -20.06 0.86
N ILE A 263 -2.40 -20.55 1.89
CA ILE A 263 -2.50 -20.05 3.26
C ILE A 263 -1.37 -19.06 3.53
N LEU A 264 -1.74 -17.84 3.91
CA LEU A 264 -0.82 -16.80 4.37
C LEU A 264 -0.93 -16.68 5.89
N ARG A 265 0.19 -16.68 6.60
CA ARG A 265 0.18 -16.53 8.06
C ARG A 265 1.21 -15.49 8.52
N CYS A 266 0.80 -14.69 9.50
CA CYS A 266 1.66 -13.73 10.18
C CYS A 266 1.18 -13.50 11.62
N GLY A 267 2.07 -13.71 12.59
CA GLY A 267 1.76 -13.55 14.00
C GLY A 267 2.95 -13.91 14.89
N PRO A 268 2.75 -13.97 16.21
CA PRO A 268 3.78 -14.41 17.13
C PRO A 268 4.33 -15.81 16.82
N PRO A 269 5.61 -16.10 17.10
CA PRO A 269 6.22 -17.37 16.77
C PRO A 269 5.45 -18.61 17.24
N PRO A 270 4.89 -18.65 18.49
CA PRO A 270 4.09 -19.80 18.93
C PRO A 270 2.82 -19.99 18.08
N MET A 271 2.13 -18.89 17.70
CA MET A 271 0.97 -18.95 16.82
C MET A 271 1.35 -19.50 15.45
N ASN A 272 2.41 -18.95 14.81
CA ASN A 272 2.85 -19.41 13.50
C ASN A 272 3.19 -20.90 13.49
N LYS A 273 3.80 -21.42 14.59
CA LYS A 273 4.09 -22.85 14.74
C LYS A 273 2.82 -23.69 14.84
N ALA A 274 1.85 -23.25 15.65
CA ALA A 274 0.56 -23.95 15.80
C ALA A 274 -0.22 -23.98 14.48
N ILE A 275 -0.32 -22.84 13.79
CA ILE A 275 -1.01 -22.74 12.51
C ILE A 275 -0.34 -23.63 11.43
N ALA A 276 1.00 -23.71 11.41
CA ALA A 276 1.69 -24.64 10.52
C ALA A 276 1.27 -26.09 10.75
N GLY A 277 1.21 -26.53 12.02
CA GLY A 277 0.73 -27.87 12.37
C GLY A 277 -0.74 -28.10 12.00
N HIS A 278 -1.60 -27.09 12.15
CA HIS A 278 -3.00 -27.19 11.73
C HIS A 278 -3.13 -27.28 10.21
N CYS A 279 -2.32 -26.52 9.45
CA CYS A 279 -2.27 -26.61 7.99
C CYS A 279 -1.89 -28.03 7.55
N ASP A 280 -0.80 -28.59 8.12
CA ASP A 280 -0.35 -29.95 7.81
C ASP A 280 -1.46 -31.00 8.12
N ALA A 281 -2.14 -30.86 9.27
CA ALA A 281 -3.24 -31.74 9.68
C ALA A 281 -4.54 -31.59 8.85
N LEU A 282 -4.70 -30.47 8.15
CA LEU A 282 -5.82 -30.20 7.23
C LEU A 282 -5.49 -30.55 5.77
N GLY A 283 -4.24 -30.96 5.47
CA GLY A 283 -3.81 -31.36 4.13
C GLY A 283 -3.27 -30.23 3.25
N TYR A 284 -3.00 -29.05 3.79
CA TYR A 284 -2.28 -28.02 3.03
C TYR A 284 -0.81 -28.39 2.92
N THR A 285 -0.29 -28.52 1.70
CA THR A 285 1.13 -28.83 1.45
C THR A 285 2.03 -27.63 1.84
N LYS A 286 3.34 -27.83 1.83
CA LYS A 286 4.29 -26.75 2.14
C LYS A 286 4.24 -25.61 1.11
N GLU A 287 3.98 -25.94 -0.14
CA GLU A 287 3.85 -25.02 -1.27
C GLU A 287 2.60 -24.15 -1.14
N MET A 288 1.54 -24.71 -0.55
CA MET A 288 0.30 -23.96 -0.23
C MET A 288 0.47 -23.02 0.97
N GLN A 289 1.61 -22.99 1.65
CA GLN A 289 1.79 -22.22 2.87
C GLN A 289 2.86 -21.15 2.70
N PHE A 290 2.55 -19.93 3.09
CA PHE A 290 3.52 -18.83 3.18
C PHE A 290 3.46 -18.18 4.56
N GLN A 291 4.63 -17.93 5.15
CA GLN A 291 4.79 -17.19 6.40
C GLN A 291 5.54 -15.89 6.13
N PHE A 292 4.92 -14.77 6.51
CA PHE A 292 5.54 -13.45 6.51
C PHE A 292 6.56 -13.32 7.62
#